data_2dcf89bab626be2147e9c7b556c290dc
#
_entry.id   2dcf89bab626be2147e9c7b556c290dc
#
_cell.length_a   1.000
_cell.length_b   1.000
_cell.length_c   1.000
_cell.angle_alpha   90.00
_cell.angle_beta   90.00
_cell.angle_gamma   90.00
#
_symmetry.space_group_name_H-M   'P 1'
#
loop_
_entity.id
_entity.type
_entity.pdbx_description
1 polymer ?
#
loop_
_entity_poly.entity_id
_entity_poly.type
_entity_poly.pdbx_seq_one_letter_code
_entity_poly.pdbx_strand_id
1 'polypeptide(L)'
;MKVKRWYTIILFAAGCIAVNCAGKFMALGLQLPLWLDSFGTVLAAYVLGPVCGAMVGITGNIIYSIVNPWDSVIYALVSAMVGITVGICAQKGYLKSLFGALSVSFLVTVLSVFISVPLNFRFSGGCTQNIWGDGIIEAMKKIGFNKFFSCCIGQFYLDFLDKVITVLALYLAVKHYGIYKEKYRGKKFSFRQKNVSRLVIVFLMSSMLAGAAFAGSVSADDYTCVGTSQDDSADTENYNDYLQTIYGRENGIPGGCANDIAQTNDGVLWFGTYGGLYRYNGSEFKWMDGYESVKTVNCLYKDEEGRLWIGTNDNGISIIINDTLTNVISKEDGLAADSVRCITQSTDGDYYVGTTGELSIVTLAGGLSVKSTMHDITYARCIDAASNGDVAVVTDKGLLYLLNSGRIINMRLPDGTDSYTCCRYYGDRLYAGTSENEIQVYSTDNGELVCEKRFECGDIKNIKSLCFGEDGTMFICADNGIAYFAADGKYETISAETFNSSIDHMLIDYQGNLWFTSSRLGVMRMCKSIFKRYDYGADMGED
;
A
#
# COMPACT_ATOMS: atom_id res chain seq x y z
N MET A 1 30.12 37.83 22.22
CA MET A 1 30.71 37.16 21.04
C MET A 1 30.36 35.66 20.90
N LYS A 2 30.14 34.90 21.97
CA LYS A 2 29.80 33.45 21.90
C LYS A 2 28.40 33.19 21.31
N VAL A 3 27.38 33.99 21.65
CA VAL A 3 26.00 33.79 21.18
C VAL A 3 25.85 33.91 19.65
N LYS A 4 26.56 34.86 19.02
CA LYS A 4 26.55 35.06 17.57
C LYS A 4 27.09 33.87 16.75
N ARG A 5 27.93 33.04 17.36
CA ARG A 5 28.55 31.87 16.73
C ARG A 5 27.59 30.67 16.71
N TRP A 6 26.76 30.51 17.73
CA TRP A 6 25.75 29.43 17.79
C TRP A 6 24.64 29.61 16.77
N TYR A 7 24.11 30.83 16.62
CA TYR A 7 23.08 31.11 15.59
C TYR A 7 23.57 30.79 14.17
N THR A 8 24.84 31.08 13.87
CA THR A 8 25.40 30.78 12.55
C THR A 8 25.52 29.28 12.29
N ILE A 9 25.86 28.49 13.31
CA ILE A 9 25.93 27.03 13.21
C ILE A 9 24.53 26.44 13.01
N ILE A 10 23.56 26.87 13.80
CA ILE A 10 22.17 26.41 13.70
C ILE A 10 21.58 26.76 12.33
N LEU A 11 21.76 28.00 11.87
CA LEU A 11 21.25 28.45 10.57
C LEU A 11 21.89 27.66 9.41
N PHE A 12 23.18 27.39 9.49
CA PHE A 12 23.88 26.58 8.50
C PHE A 12 23.41 25.12 8.52
N ALA A 13 23.22 24.53 9.69
CA ALA A 13 22.68 23.17 9.83
C ALA A 13 21.24 23.07 9.28
N ALA A 14 20.38 24.04 9.60
CA ALA A 14 19.02 24.12 9.07
C ALA A 14 18.99 24.21 7.54
N GLY A 15 19.89 25.01 6.95
CA GLY A 15 20.06 25.08 5.51
C GLY A 15 20.51 23.75 4.88
N CYS A 16 21.42 23.04 5.54
CA CYS A 16 21.83 21.71 5.10
C CYS A 16 20.69 20.69 5.15
N ILE A 17 19.83 20.76 6.16
CA ILE A 17 18.63 19.92 6.27
C ILE A 17 17.66 20.23 5.11
N ALA A 18 17.40 21.52 4.84
CA ALA A 18 16.55 21.93 3.74
C ALA A 18 17.06 21.44 2.37
N VAL A 19 18.38 21.48 2.16
CA VAL A 19 19.02 20.93 0.94
C VAL A 19 18.80 19.41 0.82
N ASN A 20 18.91 18.65 1.91
CA ASN A 20 18.63 17.22 1.90
C ASN A 20 17.17 16.92 1.53
N CYS A 21 16.22 17.61 2.15
CA CYS A 21 14.80 17.44 1.87
C CYS A 21 14.48 17.79 0.41
N ALA A 22 14.94 18.95 -0.07
CA ALA A 22 14.73 19.38 -1.45
C ALA A 22 15.35 18.40 -2.47
N GLY A 23 16.57 17.89 -2.18
CA GLY A 23 17.21 16.89 -3.02
C GLY A 23 16.42 15.60 -3.10
N LYS A 24 15.88 15.11 -1.98
CA LYS A 24 15.07 13.90 -1.93
C LYS A 24 13.75 14.05 -2.68
N PHE A 25 13.04 15.18 -2.52
CA PHE A 25 11.84 15.47 -3.30
C PHE A 25 12.13 15.54 -4.81
N MET A 26 13.23 16.18 -5.19
CA MET A 26 13.64 16.26 -6.59
C MET A 26 14.00 14.88 -7.16
N ALA A 27 14.71 14.05 -6.40
CA ALA A 27 15.09 12.71 -6.83
C ALA A 27 13.85 11.81 -7.05
N LEU A 28 12.88 11.88 -6.16
CA LEU A 28 11.62 11.14 -6.27
C LEU A 28 10.73 11.68 -7.40
N GLY A 29 10.54 13.00 -7.48
CA GLY A 29 9.70 13.61 -8.51
C GLY A 29 10.22 13.45 -9.93
N LEU A 30 11.56 13.34 -10.11
CA LEU A 30 12.20 13.09 -11.40
C LEU A 30 12.57 11.61 -11.59
N GLN A 31 12.22 10.73 -10.68
CA GLN A 31 12.52 9.29 -10.71
C GLN A 31 14.01 8.99 -10.99
N LEU A 32 14.91 9.71 -10.32
CA LEU A 32 16.34 9.59 -10.55
C LEU A 32 16.91 8.28 -9.96
N PRO A 33 17.99 7.72 -10.55
CA PRO A 33 18.69 6.54 -10.03
C PRO A 33 19.59 6.88 -8.83
N LEU A 34 19.12 7.74 -7.91
CA LEU A 34 19.87 8.20 -6.73
C LEU A 34 18.92 8.92 -5.77
N TRP A 35 19.34 9.18 -4.55
CA TRP A 35 18.49 9.71 -3.49
C TRP A 35 18.61 11.23 -3.29
N LEU A 36 19.78 11.84 -3.55
CA LEU A 36 20.14 13.25 -3.33
C LEU A 36 19.88 13.77 -1.90
N ASP A 37 19.68 12.88 -0.94
CA ASP A 37 19.36 13.19 0.46
C ASP A 37 20.60 13.39 1.36
N SER A 38 21.79 13.20 0.80
CA SER A 38 23.05 13.19 1.53
C SER A 38 23.89 14.46 1.36
N PHE A 39 23.51 15.35 0.43
CA PHE A 39 24.32 16.51 0.07
C PHE A 39 24.54 17.48 1.26
N GLY A 40 23.48 17.84 1.96
CA GLY A 40 23.54 18.68 3.16
C GLY A 40 24.27 17.99 4.31
N THR A 41 24.10 16.67 4.46
CA THR A 41 24.79 15.85 5.46
C THR A 41 26.31 15.88 5.24
N VAL A 42 26.77 15.66 4.00
CA VAL A 42 28.17 15.66 3.60
C VAL A 42 28.79 17.06 3.75
N LEU A 43 28.06 18.11 3.37
CA LEU A 43 28.48 19.49 3.52
C LEU A 43 28.60 19.90 5.00
N ALA A 44 27.61 19.55 5.83
CA ALA A 44 27.64 19.81 7.27
C ALA A 44 28.78 19.03 7.96
N ALA A 45 29.02 17.78 7.59
CA ALA A 45 30.12 16.96 8.09
C ALA A 45 31.49 17.57 7.77
N TYR A 46 31.64 18.11 6.56
CA TYR A 46 32.89 18.77 6.15
C TYR A 46 33.14 20.09 6.91
N VAL A 47 32.11 20.93 7.06
CA VAL A 47 32.22 22.29 7.60
C VAL A 47 32.15 22.31 9.13
N LEU A 48 31.21 21.56 9.71
CA LEU A 48 30.91 21.58 11.14
C LEU A 48 31.47 20.37 11.90
N GLY A 49 31.92 19.34 11.18
CA GLY A 49 32.48 18.11 11.74
C GLY A 49 31.48 16.94 11.80
N PRO A 50 31.98 15.73 12.18
CA PRO A 50 31.27 14.48 12.05
C PRO A 50 29.93 14.44 12.84
N VAL A 51 29.95 14.94 14.07
CA VAL A 51 28.73 14.92 14.93
C VAL A 51 27.63 15.80 14.36
N CYS A 52 27.97 17.02 13.90
CA CYS A 52 26.99 17.91 13.29
C CYS A 52 26.46 17.36 11.95
N GLY A 53 27.33 16.71 11.16
CA GLY A 53 26.91 16.00 9.94
C GLY A 53 25.91 14.89 10.24
N ALA A 54 26.17 14.06 11.24
CA ALA A 54 25.25 13.03 11.68
C ALA A 54 23.90 13.60 12.13
N MET A 55 23.91 14.65 12.95
CA MET A 55 22.67 15.29 13.41
C MET A 55 21.85 15.88 12.25
N VAL A 56 22.50 16.52 11.27
CA VAL A 56 21.83 17.03 10.06
C VAL A 56 21.17 15.89 9.28
N GLY A 57 21.87 14.77 9.10
CA GLY A 57 21.34 13.61 8.41
C GLY A 57 20.14 12.97 9.11
N ILE A 58 20.25 12.78 10.44
CA ILE A 58 19.14 12.24 11.27
C ILE A 58 17.93 13.16 11.19
N THR A 59 18.13 14.46 11.47
CA THR A 59 17.03 15.43 11.50
C THR A 59 16.37 15.58 10.14
N GLY A 60 17.14 15.53 9.04
CA GLY A 60 16.59 15.57 7.68
C GLY A 60 15.63 14.41 7.40
N ASN A 61 16.00 13.18 7.77
CA ASN A 61 15.11 12.03 7.61
C ASN A 61 13.88 12.09 8.53
N ILE A 62 14.02 12.58 9.77
CA ILE A 62 12.88 12.75 10.68
C ILE A 62 11.90 13.79 10.12
N ILE A 63 12.38 14.94 9.63
CA ILE A 63 11.52 15.97 9.04
C ILE A 63 10.84 15.45 7.77
N TYR A 64 11.57 14.73 6.93
CA TYR A 64 11.02 14.16 5.72
C TYR A 64 9.92 13.12 6.01
N SER A 65 10.05 12.35 7.09
CA SER A 65 9.05 11.36 7.51
C SER A 65 7.73 11.95 8.03
N ILE A 66 7.69 13.25 8.35
CA ILE A 66 6.45 13.96 8.70
C ILE A 66 5.55 14.14 7.46
N VAL A 67 6.18 14.27 6.28
CA VAL A 67 5.47 14.46 5.00
C VAL A 67 5.21 13.14 4.29
N ASN A 68 6.14 12.18 4.44
CA ASN A 68 6.02 10.82 3.89
C ASN A 68 6.10 9.79 5.01
N PRO A 69 5.15 8.84 5.11
CA PRO A 69 5.03 8.00 6.29
C PRO A 69 6.25 7.12 6.55
N TRP A 70 6.64 7.08 7.81
CA TRP A 70 7.48 6.17 8.63
C TRP A 70 8.76 5.55 8.04
N ASP A 71 8.83 5.22 6.75
CA ASP A 71 9.97 4.50 6.14
C ASP A 71 11.28 5.29 6.19
N SER A 72 11.22 6.62 6.13
CA SER A 72 12.41 7.48 6.12
C SER A 72 13.13 7.59 7.47
N VAL A 73 12.44 7.40 8.59
CA VAL A 73 13.05 7.44 9.94
C VAL A 73 14.09 6.33 10.11
N ILE A 74 13.80 5.16 9.55
CA ILE A 74 14.65 3.97 9.65
C ILE A 74 16.02 4.24 9.01
N TYR A 75 16.04 4.96 7.88
CA TYR A 75 17.27 5.33 7.18
C TYR A 75 18.04 6.51 7.82
N ALA A 76 17.53 7.09 8.92
CA ALA A 76 18.26 8.09 9.70
C ALA A 76 19.61 7.52 10.22
N LEU A 77 19.66 6.21 10.50
CA LEU A 77 20.90 5.53 10.91
C LEU A 77 21.96 5.55 9.79
N VAL A 78 21.53 5.34 8.53
CA VAL A 78 22.40 5.41 7.35
C VAL A 78 22.97 6.82 7.21
N SER A 79 22.12 7.85 7.28
CA SER A 79 22.53 9.25 7.16
C SER A 79 23.44 9.70 8.29
N ALA A 80 23.24 9.18 9.50
CA ALA A 80 24.15 9.39 10.62
C ALA A 80 25.54 8.83 10.34
N MET A 81 25.62 7.59 9.85
CA MET A 81 26.85 6.92 9.48
C MET A 81 27.60 7.66 8.37
N VAL A 82 26.86 8.12 7.32
CA VAL A 82 27.42 8.97 6.25
C VAL A 82 28.07 10.23 6.83
N GLY A 83 27.36 10.96 7.70
CA GLY A 83 27.85 12.18 8.34
C GLY A 83 29.10 11.95 9.18
N ILE A 84 29.14 10.90 9.99
CA ILE A 84 30.30 10.52 10.82
C ILE A 84 31.50 10.17 9.94
N THR A 85 31.29 9.28 8.97
CA THR A 85 32.41 8.77 8.12
C THR A 85 33.01 9.88 7.28
N VAL A 86 32.20 10.66 6.59
CA VAL A 86 32.68 11.79 5.77
C VAL A 86 33.37 12.82 6.65
N GLY A 87 32.83 13.15 7.82
CA GLY A 87 33.42 14.12 8.74
C GLY A 87 34.82 13.68 9.27
N ILE A 88 34.96 12.40 9.62
CA ILE A 88 36.28 11.84 10.04
C ILE A 88 37.26 11.85 8.87
N CYS A 89 36.84 11.44 7.67
CA CYS A 89 37.69 11.45 6.49
C CYS A 89 38.09 12.87 6.07
N ALA A 90 37.21 13.85 6.22
CA ALA A 90 37.48 15.26 6.00
C ALA A 90 38.56 15.79 6.96
N GLN A 91 38.45 15.47 8.26
CA GLN A 91 39.44 15.86 9.27
C GLN A 91 40.81 15.24 9.01
N LYS A 92 40.87 14.00 8.51
CA LYS A 92 42.10 13.32 8.12
C LYS A 92 42.66 13.79 6.77
N GLY A 93 41.95 14.66 6.05
CA GLY A 93 42.38 15.27 4.80
C GLY A 93 42.19 14.43 3.54
N TYR A 94 41.45 13.32 3.58
CA TYR A 94 41.18 12.48 2.41
C TYR A 94 40.44 13.24 1.28
N LEU A 95 39.61 14.21 1.62
CA LEU A 95 38.87 15.03 0.65
C LEU A 95 39.71 16.12 -0.04
N LYS A 96 41.04 16.15 0.17
CA LYS A 96 41.97 17.08 -0.52
C LYS A 96 42.41 16.60 -1.90
N SER A 97 42.26 15.32 -2.21
CA SER A 97 42.61 14.72 -3.50
C SER A 97 41.43 14.04 -4.15
N LEU A 98 41.40 13.95 -5.49
CA LEU A 98 40.34 13.26 -6.22
C LEU A 98 40.27 11.78 -5.85
N PHE A 99 41.42 11.12 -5.78
CA PHE A 99 41.49 9.71 -5.37
C PHE A 99 40.95 9.49 -3.95
N GLY A 100 41.31 10.40 -3.02
CA GLY A 100 40.77 10.36 -1.66
C GLY A 100 39.26 10.58 -1.63
N ALA A 101 38.71 11.51 -2.43
CA ALA A 101 37.28 11.72 -2.52
C ALA A 101 36.55 10.48 -3.04
N LEU A 102 37.05 9.84 -4.11
CA LEU A 102 36.52 8.59 -4.66
C LEU A 102 36.61 7.43 -3.65
N SER A 103 37.72 7.33 -2.90
CA SER A 103 37.86 6.32 -1.85
C SER A 103 36.84 6.52 -0.71
N VAL A 104 36.59 7.78 -0.33
CA VAL A 104 35.58 8.12 0.68
C VAL A 104 34.17 7.78 0.15
N SER A 105 33.86 8.10 -1.11
CA SER A 105 32.58 7.73 -1.72
C SER A 105 32.36 6.21 -1.67
N PHE A 106 33.34 5.44 -2.09
CA PHE A 106 33.28 3.98 -2.06
C PHE A 106 33.10 3.42 -0.64
N LEU A 107 33.87 3.90 0.32
CA LEU A 107 33.79 3.50 1.74
C LEU A 107 32.38 3.78 2.28
N VAL A 108 31.84 4.97 2.03
CA VAL A 108 30.52 5.37 2.50
C VAL A 108 29.44 4.53 1.84
N THR A 109 29.58 4.22 0.55
CA THR A 109 28.65 3.31 -0.17
C THR A 109 28.61 1.94 0.48
N VAL A 110 29.77 1.32 0.70
CA VAL A 110 29.83 -0.03 1.31
C VAL A 110 29.17 -0.03 2.70
N LEU A 111 29.46 0.98 3.52
CA LEU A 111 28.85 1.12 4.85
C LEU A 111 27.34 1.40 4.77
N SER A 112 26.89 2.20 3.79
CA SER A 112 25.46 2.43 3.55
C SER A 112 24.74 1.15 3.19
N VAL A 113 25.26 0.39 2.23
CA VAL A 113 24.69 -0.91 1.81
C VAL A 113 24.62 -1.89 2.96
N PHE A 114 25.68 -1.95 3.79
CA PHE A 114 25.71 -2.84 4.95
C PHE A 114 24.59 -2.57 5.96
N ILE A 115 24.16 -1.32 6.09
CA ILE A 115 23.06 -0.92 6.97
C ILE A 115 21.73 -0.98 6.24
N SER A 116 21.65 -0.48 4.98
CA SER A 116 20.39 -0.36 4.23
C SER A 116 19.83 -1.72 3.82
N VAL A 117 20.66 -2.69 3.41
CA VAL A 117 20.15 -3.99 2.93
C VAL A 117 19.39 -4.76 4.00
N PRO A 118 19.89 -4.91 5.24
CA PRO A 118 19.11 -5.52 6.32
C PRO A 118 17.79 -4.76 6.61
N LEU A 119 17.83 -3.42 6.56
CA LEU A 119 16.63 -2.59 6.74
C LEU A 119 15.64 -2.80 5.61
N ASN A 120 16.08 -2.82 4.35
CA ASN A 120 15.25 -3.11 3.20
C ASN A 120 14.59 -4.50 3.31
N PHE A 121 15.34 -5.50 3.78
CA PHE A 121 14.78 -6.84 4.01
C PHE A 121 13.73 -6.85 5.11
N ARG A 122 13.97 -6.12 6.19
CA ARG A 122 13.06 -6.11 7.35
C ARG A 122 11.78 -5.31 7.11
N PHE A 123 11.86 -4.19 6.37
CA PHE A 123 10.78 -3.21 6.24
C PHE A 123 10.21 -3.09 4.83
N SER A 124 10.97 -3.46 3.78
CA SER A 124 10.55 -3.30 2.37
C SER A 124 10.66 -4.62 1.59
N GLY A 125 10.70 -5.77 2.27
CA GLY A 125 10.76 -7.09 1.63
C GLY A 125 11.97 -7.30 0.71
N GLY A 126 13.04 -6.50 0.88
CA GLY A 126 14.27 -6.55 0.06
C GLY A 126 14.22 -5.69 -1.20
N CYS A 127 13.20 -4.84 -1.37
CA CYS A 127 13.14 -3.81 -2.42
C CYS A 127 13.85 -2.53 -1.97
N THR A 128 14.36 -1.76 -2.92
CA THR A 128 15.02 -0.47 -2.64
C THR A 128 14.03 0.70 -2.62
N GLN A 129 12.78 0.49 -3.03
CA GLN A 129 11.77 1.53 -3.23
C GLN A 129 12.20 2.60 -4.28
N ASN A 130 13.11 2.23 -5.17
CA ASN A 130 13.54 3.04 -6.29
C ASN A 130 13.50 2.19 -7.55
N ILE A 131 12.81 2.67 -8.58
CA ILE A 131 12.55 1.93 -9.83
C ILE A 131 13.84 1.37 -10.44
N TRP A 132 14.93 2.11 -10.41
CA TRP A 132 16.21 1.69 -10.98
C TRP A 132 16.88 0.59 -10.14
N GLY A 133 16.86 0.74 -8.83
CA GLY A 133 17.41 -0.28 -7.93
C GLY A 133 16.61 -1.57 -8.00
N ASP A 134 15.30 -1.47 -7.98
CA ASP A 134 14.39 -2.62 -8.04
C ASP A 134 14.46 -3.32 -9.41
N GLY A 135 14.62 -2.56 -10.51
CA GLY A 135 14.89 -3.12 -11.84
C GLY A 135 16.19 -3.93 -11.92
N ILE A 136 17.27 -3.47 -11.25
CA ILE A 136 18.53 -4.22 -11.13
C ILE A 136 18.32 -5.49 -10.28
N ILE A 137 17.58 -5.40 -9.18
CA ILE A 137 17.25 -6.57 -8.34
C ILE A 137 16.56 -7.65 -9.17
N GLU A 138 15.55 -7.27 -9.96
CA GLU A 138 14.86 -8.20 -10.84
C GLU A 138 15.77 -8.80 -11.92
N ALA A 139 16.61 -7.99 -12.55
CA ALA A 139 17.56 -8.47 -13.55
C ALA A 139 18.54 -9.50 -12.94
N MET A 140 19.04 -9.23 -11.73
CA MET A 140 19.93 -10.16 -11.03
C MET A 140 19.23 -11.46 -10.63
N LYS A 141 17.96 -11.42 -10.21
CA LYS A 141 17.16 -12.62 -9.94
C LYS A 141 16.97 -13.46 -11.21
N LYS A 142 16.68 -12.83 -12.36
CA LYS A 142 16.53 -13.53 -13.66
C LYS A 142 17.82 -14.26 -14.09
N ILE A 143 18.99 -13.77 -13.70
CA ILE A 143 20.30 -14.40 -13.96
C ILE A 143 20.60 -15.53 -12.96
N GLY A 144 19.76 -15.71 -11.92
CA GLY A 144 19.89 -16.81 -10.95
C GLY A 144 20.54 -16.42 -9.61
N PHE A 145 20.76 -15.12 -9.35
CA PHE A 145 21.22 -14.68 -8.03
C PHE A 145 20.10 -14.79 -6.99
N ASN A 146 20.45 -15.14 -5.75
CA ASN A 146 19.49 -15.14 -4.67
C ASN A 146 19.02 -13.71 -4.32
N LYS A 147 17.87 -13.60 -3.68
CA LYS A 147 17.22 -12.32 -3.34
C LYS A 147 18.14 -11.37 -2.53
N PHE A 148 18.93 -11.91 -1.59
CA PHE A 148 19.83 -11.11 -0.77
C PHE A 148 20.93 -10.46 -1.59
N PHE A 149 21.63 -11.24 -2.42
CA PHE A 149 22.68 -10.73 -3.31
C PHE A 149 22.13 -9.73 -4.34
N SER A 150 20.96 -9.99 -4.89
CA SER A 150 20.28 -9.09 -5.82
C SER A 150 20.00 -7.74 -5.16
N CYS A 151 19.49 -7.74 -3.93
CA CYS A 151 19.24 -6.53 -3.16
C CYS A 151 20.56 -5.78 -2.85
N CYS A 152 21.64 -6.50 -2.49
CA CYS A 152 22.96 -5.87 -2.29
C CYS A 152 23.43 -5.14 -3.55
N ILE A 153 23.28 -5.73 -4.73
CA ILE A 153 23.72 -5.13 -6.01
C ILE A 153 22.84 -3.92 -6.37
N GLY A 154 21.51 -4.03 -6.25
CA GLY A 154 20.60 -2.92 -6.53
C GLY A 154 20.81 -1.72 -5.61
N GLN A 155 20.94 -1.97 -4.30
CA GLN A 155 21.23 -0.93 -3.32
C GLN A 155 22.61 -0.32 -3.53
N PHE A 156 23.62 -1.15 -3.83
CA PHE A 156 24.97 -0.66 -4.13
C PHE A 156 25.00 0.29 -5.32
N TYR A 157 24.28 -0.01 -6.39
CA TYR A 157 24.18 0.84 -7.56
C TYR A 157 23.63 2.23 -7.22
N LEU A 158 22.51 2.29 -6.50
CA LEU A 158 21.88 3.56 -6.09
C LEU A 158 22.78 4.37 -5.15
N ASP A 159 23.28 3.73 -4.10
CA ASP A 159 24.13 4.39 -3.11
C ASP A 159 25.47 4.83 -3.69
N PHE A 160 26.04 4.05 -4.61
CA PHE A 160 27.30 4.40 -5.26
C PHE A 160 27.16 5.66 -6.12
N LEU A 161 26.12 5.74 -6.95
CA LEU A 161 25.86 6.94 -7.75
C LEU A 161 25.60 8.15 -6.86
N ASP A 162 24.76 8.01 -5.84
CA ASP A 162 24.43 9.10 -4.91
C ASP A 162 25.67 9.61 -4.16
N LYS A 163 26.47 8.72 -3.62
CA LYS A 163 27.64 9.10 -2.80
C LYS A 163 28.80 9.62 -3.66
N VAL A 164 29.01 9.07 -4.87
CA VAL A 164 30.02 9.60 -5.80
C VAL A 164 29.66 11.01 -6.23
N ILE A 165 28.42 11.25 -6.66
CA ILE A 165 27.96 12.58 -7.08
C ILE A 165 28.07 13.57 -5.92
N THR A 166 27.61 13.22 -4.75
CA THR A 166 27.57 14.09 -3.57
C THR A 166 28.98 14.45 -3.08
N VAL A 167 29.87 13.47 -2.91
CA VAL A 167 31.22 13.71 -2.38
C VAL A 167 32.11 14.37 -3.44
N LEU A 168 31.92 14.02 -4.72
CA LEU A 168 32.67 14.65 -5.81
C LEU A 168 32.26 16.12 -6.00
N ALA A 169 30.97 16.43 -5.90
CA ALA A 169 30.49 17.82 -5.92
C ALA A 169 31.09 18.64 -4.78
N LEU A 170 31.13 18.07 -3.55
CA LEU A 170 31.81 18.71 -2.43
C LEU A 170 33.32 18.92 -2.70
N TYR A 171 34.02 17.90 -3.21
CA TYR A 171 35.42 17.99 -3.56
C TYR A 171 35.68 19.11 -4.57
N LEU A 172 34.90 19.19 -5.64
CA LEU A 172 35.02 20.22 -6.65
C LEU A 172 34.75 21.62 -6.08
N ALA A 173 33.75 21.77 -5.23
CA ALA A 173 33.45 23.03 -4.55
C ALA A 173 34.61 23.48 -3.66
N VAL A 174 35.19 22.57 -2.87
CA VAL A 174 36.34 22.83 -2.00
C VAL A 174 37.57 23.19 -2.81
N LYS A 175 37.83 22.47 -3.91
CA LYS A 175 38.95 22.72 -4.81
C LYS A 175 38.83 24.08 -5.52
N HIS A 176 37.64 24.38 -6.04
CA HIS A 176 37.35 25.66 -6.70
C HIS A 176 37.52 26.83 -5.72
N TYR A 177 37.05 26.69 -4.51
CA TYR A 177 37.24 27.68 -3.44
C TYR A 177 38.73 27.86 -3.08
N GLY A 178 39.51 26.78 -3.04
CA GLY A 178 40.94 26.79 -2.83
C GLY A 178 41.68 27.56 -3.95
N ILE A 179 41.37 27.28 -5.20
CA ILE A 179 41.93 27.98 -6.37
C ILE A 179 41.56 29.47 -6.35
N TYR A 180 40.30 29.77 -6.03
CA TYR A 180 39.81 31.15 -5.89
C TYR A 180 40.59 31.90 -4.80
N LYS A 181 40.80 31.28 -3.64
CA LYS A 181 41.56 31.84 -2.52
C LYS A 181 43.03 32.11 -2.86
N GLU A 182 43.68 31.25 -3.61
CA GLU A 182 45.05 31.46 -4.09
C GLU A 182 45.17 32.57 -5.12
N LYS A 183 44.27 32.61 -6.12
CA LYS A 183 44.26 33.61 -7.19
C LYS A 183 44.07 35.04 -6.67
N TYR A 184 43.39 35.21 -5.54
CA TYR A 184 43.11 36.53 -4.94
C TYR A 184 43.92 36.84 -3.69
N ARG A 185 44.92 35.99 -3.32
CA ARG A 185 45.78 36.16 -2.16
C ARG A 185 46.71 37.39 -2.23
N GLY A 186 46.95 37.95 -3.42
CA GLY A 186 47.81 39.12 -3.64
C GLY A 186 47.12 40.50 -3.47
N LYS A 187 45.81 40.56 -3.41
CA LYS A 187 45.07 41.77 -3.04
C LYS A 187 44.62 41.60 -1.59
N LYS A 188 44.95 42.57 -0.70
CA LYS A 188 44.45 42.61 0.69
C LYS A 188 42.93 42.58 0.72
N PHE A 189 42.34 41.50 0.31
CA PHE A 189 40.94 41.19 0.53
C PHE A 189 40.90 40.36 1.79
N SER A 190 40.70 41.00 2.91
CA SER A 190 40.29 40.34 4.14
C SER A 190 38.92 39.69 3.86
N PHE A 191 38.97 38.48 3.27
CA PHE A 191 37.80 37.61 3.17
C PHE A 191 37.54 37.06 4.57
N ARG A 192 37.09 37.96 5.42
CA ARG A 192 36.57 37.66 6.72
C ARG A 192 35.49 36.61 6.51
N GLN A 193 35.51 35.57 7.30
CA GLN A 193 34.52 34.48 7.40
C GLN A 193 33.05 34.86 7.18
N LYS A 194 32.73 36.17 7.10
CA LYS A 194 31.45 36.77 6.75
C LYS A 194 30.99 36.57 5.30
N ASN A 195 31.87 36.34 4.34
CA ASN A 195 31.46 36.31 2.93
C ASN A 195 31.24 34.90 2.42
N VAL A 196 31.86 33.87 3.03
CA VAL A 196 31.50 32.46 2.81
C VAL A 196 30.09 32.23 3.35
N SER A 197 29.75 32.80 4.51
CA SER A 197 28.39 32.76 5.02
C SER A 197 27.37 33.49 4.12
N ARG A 198 27.78 34.56 3.40
CA ARG A 198 26.87 35.27 2.47
C ARG A 198 26.60 34.48 1.18
N LEU A 199 27.62 33.86 0.58
CA LEU A 199 27.44 33.02 -0.61
C LEU A 199 26.66 31.75 -0.32
N VAL A 200 26.94 31.12 0.83
CA VAL A 200 26.19 29.97 1.32
C VAL A 200 24.77 30.39 1.71
N ILE A 201 24.58 31.56 2.36
CA ILE A 201 23.26 32.11 2.69
C ILE A 201 22.46 32.46 1.42
N VAL A 202 23.07 33.03 0.37
CA VAL A 202 22.40 33.32 -0.90
C VAL A 202 21.99 32.04 -1.61
N PHE A 203 22.87 31.03 -1.65
CA PHE A 203 22.56 29.71 -2.21
C PHE A 203 21.46 28.99 -1.40
N LEU A 204 21.50 29.10 -0.06
CA LEU A 204 20.50 28.50 0.84
C LEU A 204 19.18 29.28 0.82
N MET A 205 19.21 30.61 0.70
CA MET A 205 17.99 31.40 0.54
C MET A 205 17.32 31.16 -0.82
N SER A 206 18.09 30.96 -1.90
CA SER A 206 17.53 30.58 -3.20
C SER A 206 16.93 29.18 -3.19
N SER A 207 17.54 28.23 -2.47
CA SER A 207 16.97 26.88 -2.29
C SER A 207 15.78 26.85 -1.32
N MET A 208 15.77 27.70 -0.27
CA MET A 208 14.61 27.89 0.61
C MET A 208 13.46 28.62 -0.10
N LEU A 209 13.73 29.64 -0.93
CA LEU A 209 12.70 30.27 -1.75
C LEU A 209 12.12 29.31 -2.80
N ALA A 210 12.96 28.49 -3.43
CA ALA A 210 12.49 27.45 -4.33
C ALA A 210 11.67 26.39 -3.58
N GLY A 211 12.13 25.95 -2.40
CA GLY A 211 11.38 25.02 -1.55
C GLY A 211 10.10 25.59 -0.97
N ALA A 212 10.10 26.87 -0.57
CA ALA A 212 8.90 27.56 -0.06
C ALA A 212 7.90 27.90 -1.19
N ALA A 213 8.38 28.24 -2.39
CA ALA A 213 7.52 28.39 -3.57
C ALA A 213 6.89 27.05 -4.01
N PHE A 214 7.61 25.94 -3.83
CA PHE A 214 7.08 24.58 -4.07
C PHE A 214 6.13 24.13 -2.95
N ALA A 215 6.43 24.41 -1.67
CA ALA A 215 5.57 24.08 -0.54
C ALA A 215 4.33 24.96 -0.42
N GLY A 216 4.36 26.19 -0.93
CA GLY A 216 3.22 27.10 -0.95
C GLY A 216 2.22 26.84 -2.08
N SER A 217 2.55 25.95 -3.03
CA SER A 217 1.65 25.52 -4.11
C SER A 217 1.03 24.14 -3.88
N VAL A 218 1.36 23.46 -2.78
CA VAL A 218 0.80 22.16 -2.42
C VAL A 218 -0.11 22.34 -1.20
N SER A 219 -1.38 22.66 -1.45
CA SER A 219 -2.43 22.37 -0.48
C SER A 219 -2.67 20.86 -0.46
N ALA A 220 -3.09 20.33 0.68
CA ALA A 220 -3.24 18.89 0.93
C ALA A 220 -4.28 18.18 0.02
N ASP A 221 -4.86 18.88 -0.93
CA ASP A 221 -5.88 18.38 -1.86
C ASP A 221 -5.39 18.19 -3.30
N ASP A 222 -4.09 18.41 -3.60
CA ASP A 222 -3.56 18.32 -4.96
C ASP A 222 -2.46 17.26 -5.09
N TYR A 223 -2.79 15.99 -4.87
CA TYR A 223 -2.09 14.88 -5.54
C TYR A 223 -2.83 14.46 -6.81
N THR A 224 -3.13 15.43 -7.66
CA THR A 224 -3.38 15.13 -9.07
C THR A 224 -2.03 15.10 -9.78
N CYS A 225 -1.70 13.94 -10.33
CA CYS A 225 -0.60 13.79 -11.28
C CYS A 225 -0.76 14.83 -12.39
N VAL A 226 0.20 15.77 -12.51
CA VAL A 226 0.29 16.68 -13.65
C VAL A 226 0.69 15.85 -14.88
N GLY A 227 -0.30 15.34 -15.56
CA GLY A 227 -0.21 14.85 -16.94
C GLY A 227 -0.82 15.92 -17.84
N THR A 228 0.00 16.41 -18.70
CA THR A 228 -0.23 17.32 -19.82
C THR A 228 -1.56 17.17 -20.52
N SER A 229 -2.10 18.38 -20.89
CA SER A 229 -3.16 18.68 -21.86
C SER A 229 -4.60 18.33 -21.45
N GLN A 230 -5.32 19.44 -21.18
CA GLN A 230 -6.77 19.51 -21.27
C GLN A 230 -7.26 18.89 -22.58
N ASP A 231 -8.00 17.81 -22.42
CA ASP A 231 -9.18 17.51 -23.20
C ASP A 231 -10.27 17.21 -22.17
N ASP A 232 -11.26 18.10 -22.08
CA ASP A 232 -12.46 17.98 -21.26
C ASP A 232 -13.38 16.93 -21.88
N SER A 233 -13.02 15.66 -21.71
CA SER A 233 -13.92 14.53 -21.70
C SER A 233 -13.56 13.73 -20.44
N ALA A 234 -14.52 13.52 -19.56
CA ALA A 234 -14.39 12.63 -18.41
C ALA A 234 -13.95 11.24 -18.95
N ASP A 235 -12.64 10.97 -18.95
CA ASP A 235 -12.09 9.66 -19.30
C ASP A 235 -12.57 8.69 -18.22
N THR A 236 -13.61 7.95 -18.54
CA THR A 236 -14.10 6.80 -17.76
C THR A 236 -12.92 5.84 -17.60
N GLU A 237 -12.52 5.51 -16.37
CA GLU A 237 -11.38 4.66 -16.08
C GLU A 237 -11.59 3.27 -16.69
N ASN A 238 -10.69 2.85 -17.58
CA ASN A 238 -10.75 1.55 -18.25
C ASN A 238 -9.88 0.54 -17.48
N TYR A 239 -10.50 -0.37 -16.74
CA TYR A 239 -9.79 -1.37 -15.94
C TYR A 239 -9.08 -2.44 -16.79
N ASN A 240 -9.37 -2.55 -18.08
CA ASN A 240 -8.63 -3.44 -18.98
C ASN A 240 -7.19 -2.96 -19.27
N ASP A 241 -6.88 -1.69 -18.96
CA ASP A 241 -5.53 -1.14 -19.08
C ASP A 241 -4.66 -1.39 -17.83
N TYR A 242 -5.22 -2.02 -16.79
CA TYR A 242 -4.50 -2.36 -15.57
C TYR A 242 -3.55 -3.54 -15.79
N LEU A 243 -2.39 -3.48 -15.11
CA LEU A 243 -1.43 -4.59 -15.08
C LEU A 243 -1.95 -5.69 -14.18
N GLN A 244 -2.14 -6.88 -14.76
CA GLN A 244 -2.60 -8.07 -14.06
C GLN A 244 -1.42 -8.91 -13.59
N THR A 245 -1.43 -9.33 -12.34
CA THR A 245 -0.46 -10.26 -11.75
C THR A 245 -1.22 -11.38 -11.04
N ILE A 246 -1.00 -12.62 -11.46
CA ILE A 246 -1.66 -13.79 -10.88
C ILE A 246 -0.69 -14.48 -9.92
N TYR A 247 -1.17 -14.75 -8.71
CA TYR A 247 -0.46 -15.46 -7.67
C TYR A 247 -1.11 -16.83 -7.47
N GLY A 248 -0.34 -17.85 -7.72
CA GLY A 248 -0.74 -19.25 -7.56
C GLY A 248 0.26 -20.03 -6.73
N ARG A 249 0.32 -21.34 -6.98
CA ARG A 249 1.18 -22.28 -6.26
C ARG A 249 2.66 -21.89 -6.29
N GLU A 250 3.12 -21.35 -7.42
CA GLU A 250 4.53 -20.96 -7.62
C GLU A 250 4.91 -19.71 -6.82
N ASN A 251 3.92 -18.91 -6.42
CA ASN A 251 4.11 -17.66 -5.68
C ASN A 251 3.86 -17.80 -4.18
N GLY A 252 3.69 -19.02 -3.68
CA GLY A 252 3.54 -19.29 -2.24
C GLY A 252 2.10 -19.40 -1.74
N ILE A 253 1.09 -19.48 -2.63
CA ILE A 253 -0.28 -19.85 -2.29
C ILE A 253 -0.45 -21.34 -2.58
N PRO A 254 -0.38 -22.27 -1.58
CA PRO A 254 -0.51 -23.69 -1.79
C PRO A 254 -1.90 -24.04 -2.31
N GLY A 255 -1.93 -24.90 -3.33
CA GLY A 255 -3.18 -25.34 -3.92
C GLY A 255 -3.74 -24.41 -5.00
N GLY A 256 -3.22 -23.17 -5.12
CA GLY A 256 -3.70 -22.21 -6.13
C GLY A 256 -5.17 -21.83 -5.93
N CYS A 257 -5.66 -21.77 -4.69
CA CYS A 257 -7.03 -21.40 -4.36
C CYS A 257 -7.05 -20.35 -3.23
N ALA A 258 -7.92 -19.38 -3.33
CA ALA A 258 -8.20 -18.40 -2.28
C ALA A 258 -9.72 -18.16 -2.23
N ASN A 259 -10.30 -18.30 -1.03
CA ASN A 259 -11.74 -18.19 -0.84
C ASN A 259 -12.16 -16.75 -0.54
N ASP A 260 -11.33 -16.03 0.24
CA ASP A 260 -11.64 -14.68 0.70
C ASP A 260 -10.38 -13.85 0.94
N ILE A 261 -10.56 -12.52 1.03
CA ILE A 261 -9.50 -11.55 1.25
C ILE A 261 -9.94 -10.45 2.20
N ALA A 262 -9.07 -10.03 3.09
CA ALA A 262 -9.27 -8.86 3.95
C ALA A 262 -7.99 -8.05 4.08
N GLN A 263 -8.11 -6.75 4.37
CA GLN A 263 -6.97 -5.88 4.68
C GLN A 263 -7.12 -5.29 6.08
N THR A 264 -6.13 -5.50 6.94
CA THR A 264 -6.08 -4.91 8.29
C THR A 264 -5.54 -3.48 8.26
N ASN A 265 -5.76 -2.72 9.35
CA ASN A 265 -5.42 -1.29 9.43
C ASN A 265 -3.92 -0.98 9.27
N ASP A 266 -3.06 -1.96 9.47
CA ASP A 266 -1.61 -1.89 9.22
C ASP A 266 -1.22 -2.09 7.74
N GLY A 267 -2.23 -2.21 6.85
CA GLY A 267 -2.04 -2.39 5.42
C GLY A 267 -1.74 -3.83 4.97
N VAL A 268 -1.69 -4.77 5.90
CA VAL A 268 -1.45 -6.19 5.59
C VAL A 268 -2.67 -6.82 4.95
N LEU A 269 -2.45 -7.58 3.88
CA LEU A 269 -3.50 -8.37 3.23
C LEU A 269 -3.50 -9.80 3.78
N TRP A 270 -4.68 -10.30 4.03
CA TRP A 270 -4.94 -11.66 4.52
C TRP A 270 -5.76 -12.42 3.51
N PHE A 271 -5.38 -13.66 3.26
CA PHE A 271 -6.04 -14.55 2.30
C PHE A 271 -6.47 -15.82 3.01
N GLY A 272 -7.76 -16.09 2.96
CA GLY A 272 -8.36 -17.32 3.44
C GLY A 272 -8.34 -18.39 2.35
N THR A 273 -7.83 -19.57 2.67
CA THR A 273 -7.78 -20.70 1.73
C THR A 273 -8.23 -22.01 2.41
N TYR A 274 -8.54 -23.04 1.63
CA TYR A 274 -8.75 -24.38 2.18
C TYR A 274 -7.46 -25.03 2.69
N GLY A 275 -6.30 -24.43 2.43
CA GLY A 275 -4.99 -24.84 2.97
C GLY A 275 -4.54 -23.98 4.16
N GLY A 276 -5.39 -23.11 4.68
CA GLY A 276 -5.12 -22.25 5.82
C GLY A 276 -5.19 -20.75 5.55
N LEU A 277 -4.70 -19.99 6.51
CA LEU A 277 -4.61 -18.53 6.45
C LEU A 277 -3.23 -18.10 5.96
N TYR A 278 -3.21 -17.16 5.03
CA TYR A 278 -1.97 -16.55 4.49
C TYR A 278 -1.96 -15.05 4.72
N ARG A 279 -0.80 -14.55 5.09
CA ARG A 279 -0.51 -13.13 5.26
C ARG A 279 0.38 -12.65 4.12
N TYR A 280 0.02 -11.54 3.47
CA TYR A 280 0.79 -10.91 2.41
C TYR A 280 1.27 -9.52 2.84
N ASN A 281 2.57 -9.29 2.77
CA ASN A 281 3.22 -8.06 3.22
C ASN A 281 3.66 -7.14 2.06
N GLY A 282 3.10 -7.32 0.87
CA GLY A 282 3.50 -6.59 -0.35
C GLY A 282 4.55 -7.32 -1.19
N SER A 283 5.23 -8.36 -0.66
CA SER A 283 6.27 -9.10 -1.39
C SER A 283 6.10 -10.62 -1.39
N GLU A 284 5.60 -11.20 -0.30
CA GLU A 284 5.50 -12.65 -0.14
C GLU A 284 4.26 -13.06 0.65
N PHE A 285 3.75 -14.24 0.33
CA PHE A 285 2.71 -14.90 1.10
C PHE A 285 3.36 -15.74 2.20
N LYS A 286 3.01 -15.46 3.45
CA LYS A 286 3.43 -16.22 4.61
C LYS A 286 2.27 -17.05 5.14
N TRP A 287 2.45 -18.36 5.18
CA TRP A 287 1.49 -19.26 5.80
C TRP A 287 1.51 -19.11 7.34
N MET A 288 0.33 -19.03 7.93
CA MET A 288 0.15 -18.91 9.39
C MET A 288 -0.03 -20.30 10.03
N ASP A 289 0.96 -21.18 9.83
CA ASP A 289 0.95 -22.59 10.20
C ASP A 289 0.93 -22.85 11.74
N GLY A 290 1.31 -21.84 12.52
CA GLY A 290 1.29 -21.89 13.99
C GLY A 290 -0.10 -21.86 14.62
N TYR A 291 -1.16 -21.63 13.84
CA TYR A 291 -2.54 -21.54 14.35
C TYR A 291 -3.38 -22.74 13.89
N GLU A 292 -3.55 -23.72 14.78
CA GLU A 292 -4.30 -24.95 14.50
C GLU A 292 -5.78 -24.68 14.13
N SER A 293 -6.39 -23.61 14.67
CA SER A 293 -7.79 -23.28 14.44
C SER A 293 -8.09 -22.67 13.08
N VAL A 294 -7.09 -22.25 12.30
CA VAL A 294 -7.28 -21.56 11.00
C VAL A 294 -6.74 -22.36 9.80
N LYS A 295 -6.86 -23.68 9.85
CA LYS A 295 -6.36 -24.58 8.79
C LYS A 295 -7.22 -24.59 7.52
N THR A 296 -8.52 -24.31 7.63
CA THR A 296 -9.48 -24.27 6.52
C THR A 296 -10.33 -23.01 6.62
N VAL A 297 -9.96 -21.98 5.91
CA VAL A 297 -10.62 -20.67 5.99
C VAL A 297 -11.66 -20.53 4.89
N ASN A 298 -12.90 -20.19 5.27
CA ASN A 298 -14.01 -19.90 4.36
C ASN A 298 -14.20 -18.42 4.11
N CYS A 299 -14.18 -17.59 5.18
CA CYS A 299 -14.41 -16.16 5.09
C CYS A 299 -13.51 -15.38 6.04
N LEU A 300 -13.26 -14.12 5.68
CA LEU A 300 -12.51 -13.15 6.45
C LEU A 300 -13.36 -11.88 6.62
N TYR A 301 -13.33 -11.32 7.80
CA TYR A 301 -13.99 -10.05 8.07
C TYR A 301 -13.10 -9.16 8.95
N LYS A 302 -12.87 -7.93 8.53
CA LYS A 302 -12.21 -6.92 9.34
C LYS A 302 -13.26 -6.04 10.00
N ASP A 303 -13.31 -6.00 11.32
CA ASP A 303 -14.24 -5.16 12.06
C ASP A 303 -13.79 -3.69 12.17
N GLU A 304 -14.64 -2.84 12.74
CA GLU A 304 -14.36 -1.40 12.87
C GLU A 304 -13.15 -1.10 13.75
N GLU A 305 -12.83 -1.95 14.74
CA GLU A 305 -11.64 -1.82 15.59
C GLU A 305 -10.37 -2.40 14.95
N GLY A 306 -10.47 -2.94 13.74
CA GLY A 306 -9.35 -3.49 12.99
C GLY A 306 -8.94 -4.92 13.36
N ARG A 307 -9.79 -5.66 14.09
CA ARG A 307 -9.60 -7.08 14.38
C ARG A 307 -9.95 -7.91 13.14
N LEU A 308 -9.17 -8.94 12.88
CA LEU A 308 -9.44 -9.89 11.80
C LEU A 308 -10.23 -11.08 12.35
N TRP A 309 -11.47 -11.21 11.91
CA TRP A 309 -12.34 -12.35 12.16
C TRP A 309 -12.17 -13.37 11.05
N ILE A 310 -11.99 -14.62 11.41
CA ILE A 310 -11.70 -15.71 10.50
C ILE A 310 -12.77 -16.78 10.70
N GLY A 311 -13.65 -16.94 9.73
CA GLY A 311 -14.62 -18.01 9.69
C GLY A 311 -14.00 -19.25 9.04
N THR A 312 -14.03 -20.37 9.73
CA THR A 312 -13.42 -21.63 9.28
C THR A 312 -14.47 -22.65 8.87
N ASN A 313 -14.04 -23.73 8.23
CA ASN A 313 -14.95 -24.79 7.83
C ASN A 313 -15.31 -25.76 8.98
N ASP A 314 -14.44 -25.89 9.96
CA ASP A 314 -14.49 -26.98 10.95
C ASP A 314 -14.06 -26.58 12.37
N ASN A 315 -13.69 -25.33 12.60
CA ASN A 315 -13.24 -24.83 13.91
C ASN A 315 -13.94 -23.53 14.36
N GLY A 316 -15.09 -23.20 13.79
CA GLY A 316 -15.84 -22.00 14.15
C GLY A 316 -15.14 -20.72 13.72
N ILE A 317 -15.01 -19.76 14.65
CA ILE A 317 -14.42 -18.44 14.41
C ILE A 317 -13.13 -18.31 15.20
N SER A 318 -12.12 -17.75 14.56
CA SER A 318 -10.87 -17.29 15.20
C SER A 318 -10.73 -15.79 15.04
N ILE A 319 -10.18 -15.08 16.04
CA ILE A 319 -9.93 -13.63 15.98
C ILE A 319 -8.44 -13.37 16.14
N ILE A 320 -7.88 -12.61 15.20
CA ILE A 320 -6.49 -12.15 15.24
C ILE A 320 -6.44 -10.64 15.48
N ILE A 321 -5.59 -10.23 16.41
CA ILE A 321 -5.29 -8.83 16.72
C ILE A 321 -3.76 -8.67 16.71
N ASN A 322 -3.24 -7.75 15.93
CA ASN A 322 -1.80 -7.49 15.81
C ASN A 322 -0.98 -8.79 15.58
N ASP A 323 -1.34 -9.55 14.55
CA ASP A 323 -0.73 -10.83 14.20
C ASP A 323 -0.80 -11.91 15.32
N THR A 324 -1.63 -11.74 16.32
CA THR A 324 -1.76 -12.70 17.42
C THR A 324 -3.18 -13.24 17.50
N LEU A 325 -3.32 -14.57 17.54
CA LEU A 325 -4.60 -15.24 17.78
C LEU A 325 -5.02 -14.98 19.24
N THR A 326 -6.20 -14.35 19.42
CA THR A 326 -6.66 -13.91 20.74
C THR A 326 -7.86 -14.69 21.24
N ASN A 327 -8.79 -15.03 20.36
CA ASN A 327 -10.06 -15.67 20.72
C ASN A 327 -10.42 -16.73 19.69
N VAL A 328 -11.07 -17.79 20.17
CA VAL A 328 -11.70 -18.83 19.34
C VAL A 328 -13.07 -19.11 19.92
N ILE A 329 -14.08 -19.28 19.08
CA ILE A 329 -15.43 -19.69 19.47
C ILE A 329 -15.96 -20.73 18.48
N SER A 330 -16.48 -21.82 18.99
CA SER A 330 -16.94 -22.99 18.26
C SER A 330 -18.38 -23.37 18.61
N LYS A 331 -18.85 -24.44 18.05
CA LYS A 331 -20.14 -25.04 18.42
C LYS A 331 -20.19 -25.46 19.89
N GLU A 332 -19.06 -25.87 20.47
CA GLU A 332 -18.98 -26.22 21.89
C GLU A 332 -19.25 -25.01 22.80
N ASP A 333 -18.96 -23.81 22.31
CA ASP A 333 -19.19 -22.53 22.99
C ASP A 333 -20.57 -21.93 22.65
N GLY A 334 -21.41 -22.64 21.89
CA GLY A 334 -22.80 -22.26 21.59
C GLY A 334 -23.02 -21.72 20.17
N LEU A 335 -22.00 -21.69 19.29
CA LEU A 335 -22.20 -21.36 17.88
C LEU A 335 -23.08 -22.41 17.20
N ALA A 336 -23.93 -22.02 16.27
CA ALA A 336 -24.89 -22.93 15.66
C ALA A 336 -24.23 -24.08 14.89
N ALA A 337 -23.07 -23.82 14.24
CA ALA A 337 -22.21 -24.83 13.63
C ALA A 337 -20.76 -24.33 13.52
N ASP A 338 -19.80 -25.28 13.43
CA ASP A 338 -18.37 -24.96 13.27
C ASP A 338 -18.01 -24.48 11.86
N SER A 339 -18.84 -24.77 10.87
CA SER A 339 -18.64 -24.29 9.50
C SER A 339 -19.26 -22.91 9.31
N VAL A 340 -18.42 -21.87 9.40
CA VAL A 340 -18.76 -20.46 9.24
C VAL A 340 -18.59 -20.06 7.77
N ARG A 341 -19.56 -19.33 7.23
CA ARG A 341 -19.63 -18.93 5.80
C ARG A 341 -19.45 -17.44 5.57
N CYS A 342 -19.97 -16.62 6.45
CA CYS A 342 -19.92 -15.17 6.35
C CYS A 342 -20.03 -14.54 7.73
N ILE A 343 -19.46 -13.34 7.88
CA ILE A 343 -19.46 -12.56 9.13
C ILE A 343 -19.66 -11.10 8.76
N THR A 344 -20.46 -10.38 9.54
CA THR A 344 -20.55 -8.92 9.47
C THR A 344 -20.82 -8.34 10.86
N GLN A 345 -20.39 -7.11 11.10
CA GLN A 345 -20.69 -6.35 12.31
C GLN A 345 -21.85 -5.40 12.06
N SER A 346 -22.83 -5.37 12.94
CA SER A 346 -23.89 -4.38 12.94
C SER A 346 -23.51 -3.16 13.77
N THR A 347 -24.18 -2.03 13.54
CA THR A 347 -23.93 -0.75 14.23
C THR A 347 -24.17 -0.80 15.75
N ASP A 348 -24.89 -1.79 16.25
CA ASP A 348 -25.05 -2.04 17.71
C ASP A 348 -23.84 -2.77 18.33
N GLY A 349 -22.81 -3.11 17.52
CA GLY A 349 -21.59 -3.79 17.94
C GLY A 349 -21.70 -5.30 18.03
N ASP A 350 -22.84 -5.89 17.66
CA ASP A 350 -23.02 -7.34 17.56
C ASP A 350 -22.54 -7.85 16.19
N TYR A 351 -22.11 -9.11 16.16
CA TYR A 351 -21.63 -9.77 14.95
C TYR A 351 -22.64 -10.82 14.49
N TYR A 352 -23.08 -10.70 13.26
CA TYR A 352 -23.94 -11.69 12.61
C TYR A 352 -23.08 -12.71 11.89
N VAL A 353 -23.23 -13.96 12.26
CA VAL A 353 -22.39 -15.07 11.81
C VAL A 353 -23.24 -16.10 11.11
N GLY A 354 -23.06 -16.17 9.79
CA GLY A 354 -23.67 -17.19 8.95
C GLY A 354 -22.90 -18.50 9.04
N THR A 355 -23.58 -19.56 9.41
CA THR A 355 -23.02 -20.91 9.49
C THR A 355 -23.77 -21.86 8.55
N THR A 356 -23.28 -23.10 8.42
CA THR A 356 -24.04 -24.18 7.74
C THR A 356 -25.28 -24.62 8.54
N GLY A 357 -25.38 -24.25 9.81
CA GLY A 357 -26.57 -24.34 10.63
C GLY A 357 -27.37 -23.03 10.60
N GLU A 358 -27.91 -22.65 11.73
CA GLU A 358 -28.66 -21.41 11.91
C GLU A 358 -27.74 -20.19 11.96
N LEU A 359 -28.30 -19.00 11.80
CA LEU A 359 -27.61 -17.72 11.95
C LEU A 359 -27.34 -17.44 13.44
N SER A 360 -26.09 -17.25 13.80
CA SER A 360 -25.69 -16.89 15.17
C SER A 360 -25.42 -15.40 15.30
N ILE A 361 -25.82 -14.80 16.42
CA ILE A 361 -25.45 -13.44 16.80
C ILE A 361 -24.44 -13.55 17.94
N VAL A 362 -23.24 -12.99 17.73
CA VAL A 362 -22.09 -13.07 18.62
C VAL A 362 -21.78 -11.68 19.15
N THR A 363 -21.36 -11.58 20.40
CA THR A 363 -20.97 -10.31 21.02
C THR A 363 -19.58 -10.40 21.63
N LEU A 364 -18.90 -9.27 21.70
CA LEU A 364 -17.66 -9.08 22.46
C LEU A 364 -17.88 -8.37 23.78
N ALA A 365 -19.10 -7.91 24.06
CA ALA A 365 -19.43 -7.23 25.31
C ALA A 365 -19.32 -8.21 26.50
N GLY A 366 -18.30 -8.04 27.33
CA GLY A 366 -18.01 -8.94 28.44
C GLY A 366 -17.21 -10.20 28.10
N GLY A 367 -16.70 -10.28 26.85
CA GLY A 367 -15.97 -11.42 26.30
C GLY A 367 -16.69 -12.04 25.11
N LEU A 368 -15.94 -12.75 24.25
CA LEU A 368 -16.50 -13.39 23.07
C LEU A 368 -17.52 -14.47 23.47
N SER A 369 -18.77 -14.31 23.07
CA SER A 369 -19.86 -15.27 23.39
C SER A 369 -21.00 -15.18 22.38
N VAL A 370 -21.77 -16.26 22.22
CA VAL A 370 -23.00 -16.27 21.44
C VAL A 370 -24.11 -15.58 22.25
N LYS A 371 -24.67 -14.50 21.70
CA LYS A 371 -25.76 -13.74 22.30
C LYS A 371 -27.12 -14.40 22.04
N SER A 372 -27.34 -14.87 20.81
CA SER A 372 -28.58 -15.55 20.41
C SER A 372 -28.38 -16.29 19.07
N THR A 373 -29.31 -17.22 18.79
CA THR A 373 -29.37 -17.96 17.53
C THR A 373 -30.73 -17.73 16.87
N MET A 374 -30.73 -17.45 15.58
CA MET A 374 -31.94 -17.24 14.77
C MET A 374 -32.28 -18.52 14.01
N HIS A 375 -33.23 -19.29 14.53
CA HIS A 375 -33.59 -20.62 14.00
C HIS A 375 -34.31 -20.56 12.63
N ASP A 376 -34.91 -19.42 12.29
CA ASP A 376 -35.65 -19.24 11.03
C ASP A 376 -34.71 -19.02 9.81
N ILE A 377 -33.43 -18.70 10.05
CA ILE A 377 -32.44 -18.46 8.99
C ILE A 377 -31.37 -19.54 9.07
N THR A 378 -31.34 -20.41 8.09
CA THR A 378 -30.38 -21.50 8.00
C THR A 378 -29.47 -21.31 6.79
N TYR A 379 -28.22 -21.75 6.94
CA TYR A 379 -27.21 -21.72 5.89
C TYR A 379 -27.09 -20.34 5.23
N ALA A 380 -26.78 -19.32 6.03
CA ALA A 380 -26.50 -17.99 5.51
C ALA A 380 -25.21 -18.01 4.67
N ARG A 381 -25.30 -17.54 3.44
CA ARG A 381 -24.28 -17.60 2.42
C ARG A 381 -23.53 -16.28 2.27
N CYS A 382 -24.25 -15.18 2.41
CA CYS A 382 -23.75 -13.83 2.36
C CYS A 382 -24.50 -12.96 3.36
N ILE A 383 -23.80 -12.07 4.03
CA ILE A 383 -24.36 -11.13 5.00
C ILE A 383 -23.68 -9.78 4.82
N ASP A 384 -24.45 -8.71 4.88
CA ASP A 384 -23.90 -7.36 4.95
C ASP A 384 -24.76 -6.46 5.83
N ALA A 385 -24.15 -5.45 6.46
CA ALA A 385 -24.84 -4.55 7.38
C ALA A 385 -24.80 -3.10 6.89
N ALA A 386 -25.91 -2.42 7.05
CA ALA A 386 -26.06 -1.00 6.72
C ALA A 386 -25.74 -0.11 7.91
N SER A 387 -25.43 1.16 7.64
CA SER A 387 -25.17 2.18 8.66
C SER A 387 -26.38 2.52 9.54
N ASN A 388 -27.59 2.20 9.11
CA ASN A 388 -28.84 2.37 9.88
C ASN A 388 -29.14 1.19 10.84
N GLY A 389 -28.28 0.16 10.88
CA GLY A 389 -28.41 -1.04 11.70
C GLY A 389 -29.22 -2.17 11.04
N ASP A 390 -29.66 -2.01 9.79
CA ASP A 390 -30.24 -3.09 9.01
C ASP A 390 -29.16 -4.10 8.61
N VAL A 391 -29.51 -5.37 8.63
CA VAL A 391 -28.62 -6.47 8.20
C VAL A 391 -29.34 -7.28 7.14
N ALA A 392 -28.73 -7.39 5.97
CA ALA A 392 -29.21 -8.22 4.88
C ALA A 392 -28.53 -9.60 4.92
N VAL A 393 -29.31 -10.66 4.75
CA VAL A 393 -28.83 -12.04 4.77
C VAL A 393 -29.34 -12.79 3.57
N VAL A 394 -28.45 -13.38 2.80
CA VAL A 394 -28.77 -14.29 1.70
C VAL A 394 -28.47 -15.72 2.11
N THR A 395 -29.43 -16.62 1.92
CA THR A 395 -29.29 -18.04 2.26
C THR A 395 -28.95 -18.91 1.05
N ASP A 396 -28.59 -20.16 1.27
CA ASP A 396 -28.33 -21.16 0.20
C ASP A 396 -29.59 -21.46 -0.65
N LYS A 397 -30.79 -21.24 -0.07
CA LYS A 397 -32.05 -21.35 -0.77
C LYS A 397 -32.39 -20.15 -1.66
N GLY A 398 -31.47 -19.18 -1.73
CA GLY A 398 -31.65 -17.97 -2.52
C GLY A 398 -32.67 -16.98 -1.96
N LEU A 399 -32.95 -17.04 -0.66
CA LEU A 399 -33.82 -16.10 0.03
C LEU A 399 -33.03 -14.90 0.54
N LEU A 400 -33.59 -13.70 0.39
CA LEU A 400 -33.05 -12.47 0.96
C LEU A 400 -33.88 -12.07 2.18
N TYR A 401 -33.24 -12.03 3.34
CA TYR A 401 -33.81 -11.55 4.60
C TYR A 401 -33.30 -10.16 4.92
N LEU A 402 -34.19 -9.33 5.47
CA LEU A 402 -33.87 -8.06 6.11
C LEU A 402 -34.09 -8.19 7.61
N LEU A 403 -33.07 -7.86 8.38
CA LEU A 403 -33.04 -7.93 9.83
C LEU A 403 -32.76 -6.54 10.40
N ASN A 404 -33.27 -6.29 11.60
CA ASN A 404 -32.86 -5.16 12.44
C ASN A 404 -32.93 -5.58 13.91
N SER A 405 -31.90 -5.24 14.68
CA SER A 405 -31.79 -5.56 16.12
C SER A 405 -32.10 -7.05 16.42
N GLY A 406 -31.57 -7.97 15.61
CA GLY A 406 -31.73 -9.41 15.76
C GLY A 406 -33.14 -9.95 15.45
N ARG A 407 -33.96 -9.21 14.72
CA ARG A 407 -35.31 -9.63 14.31
C ARG A 407 -35.46 -9.59 12.81
N ILE A 408 -36.15 -10.56 12.24
CA ILE A 408 -36.55 -10.55 10.82
C ILE A 408 -37.65 -9.49 10.66
N ILE A 409 -37.38 -8.50 9.79
CA ILE A 409 -38.35 -7.47 9.43
C ILE A 409 -39.07 -7.84 8.13
N ASN A 410 -38.28 -8.34 7.17
CA ASN A 410 -38.77 -8.66 5.83
C ASN A 410 -38.03 -9.87 5.25
N MET A 411 -38.66 -10.51 4.26
CA MET A 411 -38.07 -11.60 3.50
C MET A 411 -38.58 -11.51 2.06
N ARG A 412 -37.67 -11.71 1.11
CA ARG A 412 -37.98 -11.69 -0.30
C ARG A 412 -37.47 -12.92 -1.03
N LEU A 413 -38.29 -13.42 -1.94
CA LEU A 413 -37.92 -14.37 -2.99
C LEU A 413 -37.60 -13.58 -4.25
N PRO A 414 -36.61 -13.98 -5.06
CA PRO A 414 -36.43 -13.39 -6.36
C PRO A 414 -37.63 -13.68 -7.28
N ASP A 415 -37.83 -12.80 -8.24
CA ASP A 415 -38.88 -12.98 -9.24
C ASP A 415 -38.45 -14.08 -10.24
N GLY A 416 -39.27 -15.11 -10.43
CA GLY A 416 -39.02 -16.18 -11.41
C GLY A 416 -38.29 -17.40 -10.84
N THR A 417 -37.33 -17.95 -11.60
CA THR A 417 -36.55 -19.17 -11.25
C THR A 417 -35.22 -18.85 -10.60
N ASP A 418 -34.86 -17.59 -10.52
CA ASP A 418 -33.60 -17.12 -10.00
C ASP A 418 -33.50 -17.29 -8.49
N SER A 419 -32.30 -17.23 -7.96
CA SER A 419 -32.04 -17.18 -6.54
C SER A 419 -31.05 -16.07 -6.21
N TYR A 420 -31.21 -15.40 -5.08
CA TYR A 420 -30.19 -14.48 -4.59
C TYR A 420 -28.92 -15.23 -4.20
N THR A 421 -27.78 -14.68 -4.55
CA THR A 421 -26.48 -15.32 -4.33
C THR A 421 -25.57 -14.50 -3.43
N CYS A 422 -25.66 -13.18 -3.48
CA CYS A 422 -24.91 -12.25 -2.64
C CYS A 422 -25.73 -10.98 -2.36
N CYS A 423 -25.30 -10.22 -1.35
CA CYS A 423 -25.86 -8.92 -1.03
C CYS A 423 -24.74 -7.98 -0.58
N ARG A 424 -24.91 -6.67 -0.86
CA ARG A 424 -23.99 -5.63 -0.43
C ARG A 424 -24.71 -4.31 -0.27
N TYR A 425 -24.48 -3.61 0.82
CA TYR A 425 -24.91 -2.24 0.99
C TYR A 425 -23.91 -1.26 0.36
N TYR A 426 -24.44 -0.26 -0.33
CA TYR A 426 -23.69 0.91 -0.76
C TYR A 426 -24.55 2.16 -0.57
N GLY A 427 -24.10 3.08 0.29
CA GLY A 427 -24.93 4.14 0.82
C GLY A 427 -26.18 3.58 1.53
N ASP A 428 -27.35 4.10 1.18
CA ASP A 428 -28.63 3.69 1.76
C ASP A 428 -29.33 2.60 0.94
N ARG A 429 -28.65 1.97 -0.01
CA ARG A 429 -29.24 0.99 -0.93
C ARG A 429 -28.61 -0.39 -0.74
N LEU A 430 -29.46 -1.40 -0.79
CA LEU A 430 -29.07 -2.79 -0.78
C LEU A 430 -29.03 -3.33 -2.22
N TYR A 431 -27.88 -3.83 -2.62
CA TYR A 431 -27.65 -4.49 -3.91
C TYR A 431 -27.65 -5.99 -3.69
N ALA A 432 -28.47 -6.72 -4.44
CA ALA A 432 -28.58 -8.17 -4.37
C ALA A 432 -28.30 -8.80 -5.73
N GLY A 433 -27.22 -9.59 -5.81
CA GLY A 433 -26.87 -10.36 -7.00
C GLY A 433 -27.65 -11.67 -7.08
N THR A 434 -27.90 -12.14 -8.31
CA THR A 434 -28.68 -13.35 -8.58
C THR A 434 -27.82 -14.47 -9.17
N SER A 435 -28.39 -15.68 -9.21
CA SER A 435 -27.78 -16.86 -9.87
C SER A 435 -27.69 -16.74 -11.38
N GLU A 436 -28.47 -15.85 -11.97
CA GLU A 436 -28.39 -15.46 -13.38
C GLU A 436 -27.48 -14.21 -13.52
N ASN A 437 -27.82 -13.30 -14.40
CA ASN A 437 -27.04 -12.12 -14.75
C ASN A 437 -27.66 -10.80 -14.26
N GLU A 438 -28.47 -10.81 -13.21
CA GLU A 438 -29.18 -9.62 -12.74
C GLU A 438 -28.70 -9.20 -11.33
N ILE A 439 -28.59 -7.88 -11.12
CA ILE A 439 -28.44 -7.25 -9.80
C ILE A 439 -29.69 -6.42 -9.54
N GLN A 440 -30.35 -6.67 -8.42
CA GLN A 440 -31.52 -5.93 -7.98
C GLN A 440 -31.16 -4.97 -6.87
N VAL A 441 -31.59 -3.72 -6.97
CA VAL A 441 -31.31 -2.65 -5.98
C VAL A 441 -32.56 -2.35 -5.19
N TYR A 442 -32.43 -2.39 -3.88
CA TYR A 442 -33.52 -2.19 -2.94
C TYR A 442 -33.32 -0.95 -2.07
N SER A 443 -34.39 -0.18 -1.86
CA SER A 443 -34.57 0.63 -0.67
C SER A 443 -34.99 -0.28 0.48
N THR A 444 -34.47 -0.03 1.68
CA THR A 444 -34.86 -0.72 2.92
C THR A 444 -35.63 0.20 3.86
N ASP A 445 -36.15 1.32 3.35
CA ASP A 445 -36.89 2.31 4.13
C ASP A 445 -38.12 1.69 4.83
N ASN A 446 -38.31 2.00 6.12
CA ASN A 446 -39.40 1.50 6.95
C ASN A 446 -39.48 -0.04 7.07
N GLY A 447 -38.36 -0.74 6.83
CA GLY A 447 -38.29 -2.19 6.89
C GLY A 447 -38.94 -2.91 5.69
N GLU A 448 -39.18 -2.21 4.60
CA GLU A 448 -39.69 -2.78 3.37
C GLU A 448 -38.58 -2.94 2.33
N LEU A 449 -38.56 -4.07 1.62
CA LEU A 449 -37.67 -4.31 0.49
C LEU A 449 -38.37 -3.87 -0.81
N VAL A 450 -38.16 -2.61 -1.22
CA VAL A 450 -38.73 -2.05 -2.45
C VAL A 450 -37.66 -2.06 -3.53
N CYS A 451 -37.89 -2.84 -4.61
CA CYS A 451 -36.97 -2.87 -5.75
C CYS A 451 -37.08 -1.57 -6.54
N GLU A 452 -36.01 -0.78 -6.58
CA GLU A 452 -35.96 0.50 -7.27
C GLU A 452 -35.33 0.40 -8.66
N LYS A 453 -34.33 -0.49 -8.82
CA LYS A 453 -33.56 -0.61 -10.06
C LYS A 453 -33.08 -2.04 -10.26
N ARG A 454 -32.87 -2.40 -11.53
CA ARG A 454 -32.27 -3.66 -11.95
C ARG A 454 -31.12 -3.37 -12.93
N PHE A 455 -30.05 -4.13 -12.80
CA PHE A 455 -28.92 -4.08 -13.72
C PHE A 455 -28.77 -5.46 -14.37
N GLU A 456 -28.74 -5.47 -15.69
CA GLU A 456 -28.39 -6.67 -16.45
C GLU A 456 -26.88 -6.72 -16.70
N CYS A 457 -26.23 -7.82 -16.36
CA CYS A 457 -24.78 -8.00 -16.37
C CYS A 457 -24.30 -8.78 -17.60
N GLY A 458 -24.94 -8.63 -18.75
CA GLY A 458 -24.53 -9.26 -20.01
C GLY A 458 -24.40 -10.78 -19.89
N ASP A 459 -23.22 -11.30 -20.21
CA ASP A 459 -22.93 -12.74 -20.15
C ASP A 459 -22.45 -13.24 -18.78
N ILE A 460 -22.30 -12.35 -17.79
CA ILE A 460 -21.91 -12.71 -16.42
C ILE A 460 -23.04 -13.51 -15.76
N LYS A 461 -22.68 -14.63 -15.11
CA LYS A 461 -23.64 -15.53 -14.45
C LYS A 461 -23.19 -15.96 -13.08
N ASN A 462 -24.17 -16.20 -12.21
CA ASN A 462 -23.96 -16.60 -10.82
C ASN A 462 -23.06 -15.61 -10.09
N ILE A 463 -23.61 -14.42 -9.83
CA ILE A 463 -22.91 -13.32 -9.18
C ILE A 463 -22.57 -13.73 -7.74
N LYS A 464 -21.28 -13.72 -7.37
CA LYS A 464 -20.79 -14.21 -6.08
C LYS A 464 -20.54 -13.10 -5.07
N SER A 465 -20.02 -11.98 -5.54
CA SER A 465 -19.81 -10.81 -4.69
C SER A 465 -19.87 -9.51 -5.46
N LEU A 466 -20.14 -8.44 -4.73
CA LEU A 466 -20.19 -7.06 -5.20
C LEU A 466 -19.19 -6.24 -4.37
N CYS A 467 -18.47 -5.35 -5.03
CA CYS A 467 -17.57 -4.40 -4.37
C CYS A 467 -17.76 -3.02 -5.00
N PHE A 468 -17.67 -1.96 -4.19
CA PHE A 468 -17.83 -0.59 -4.65
C PHE A 468 -16.54 0.19 -4.47
N GLY A 469 -16.15 0.91 -5.52
CA GLY A 469 -15.11 1.93 -5.47
C GLY A 469 -15.61 3.20 -4.79
N GLU A 470 -14.68 4.03 -4.32
CA GLU A 470 -15.02 5.35 -3.73
C GLU A 470 -15.72 6.28 -4.73
N ASP A 471 -15.43 6.11 -6.01
CA ASP A 471 -16.06 6.84 -7.14
C ASP A 471 -17.49 6.36 -7.48
N GLY A 472 -17.97 5.30 -6.84
CA GLY A 472 -19.26 4.67 -7.11
C GLY A 472 -19.22 3.60 -8.20
N THR A 473 -18.07 3.23 -8.73
CA THR A 473 -17.91 2.08 -9.61
C THR A 473 -18.31 0.79 -8.90
N MET A 474 -19.21 0.01 -9.47
CA MET A 474 -19.67 -1.27 -8.94
C MET A 474 -18.97 -2.42 -9.65
N PHE A 475 -18.09 -3.13 -8.95
CA PHE A 475 -17.44 -4.34 -9.44
C PHE A 475 -18.25 -5.59 -9.13
N ILE A 476 -18.22 -6.55 -10.04
CA ILE A 476 -19.01 -7.78 -10.03
C ILE A 476 -18.07 -8.96 -10.18
N CYS A 477 -18.05 -9.84 -9.18
CA CYS A 477 -17.34 -11.12 -9.25
C CYS A 477 -18.35 -12.24 -9.47
N ALA A 478 -18.05 -13.14 -10.40
CA ALA A 478 -18.98 -14.20 -10.79
C ALA A 478 -18.28 -15.51 -11.16
N ASP A 479 -19.05 -16.55 -11.41
CA ASP A 479 -18.50 -17.88 -11.77
C ASP A 479 -17.74 -17.86 -13.10
N ASN A 480 -18.08 -16.97 -14.02
CA ASN A 480 -17.53 -16.96 -15.37
C ASN A 480 -16.77 -15.65 -15.71
N GLY A 481 -16.40 -14.85 -14.72
CA GLY A 481 -15.59 -13.66 -14.97
C GLY A 481 -15.83 -12.49 -14.01
N ILE A 482 -15.30 -11.36 -14.42
CA ILE A 482 -15.34 -10.09 -13.70
C ILE A 482 -15.95 -9.03 -14.62
N ALA A 483 -16.84 -8.21 -14.09
CA ALA A 483 -17.39 -7.06 -14.78
C ALA A 483 -17.49 -5.86 -13.85
N TYR A 484 -17.81 -4.70 -14.39
CA TYR A 484 -18.09 -3.51 -13.60
C TYR A 484 -19.10 -2.61 -14.28
N PHE A 485 -19.84 -1.86 -13.46
CA PHE A 485 -20.56 -0.67 -13.89
C PHE A 485 -19.77 0.54 -13.42
N ALA A 486 -19.31 1.37 -14.34
CA ALA A 486 -18.69 2.64 -14.02
C ALA A 486 -19.72 3.60 -13.38
N ALA A 487 -19.25 4.65 -12.72
CA ALA A 487 -20.12 5.63 -12.05
C ALA A 487 -21.15 6.30 -12.99
N ASP A 488 -20.85 6.39 -14.28
CA ASP A 488 -21.74 6.87 -15.32
C ASP A 488 -22.81 5.84 -15.76
N GLY A 489 -22.74 4.61 -15.23
CA GLY A 489 -23.62 3.50 -15.53
C GLY A 489 -23.21 2.65 -16.73
N LYS A 490 -22.05 2.88 -17.33
CA LYS A 490 -21.53 2.08 -18.42
C LYS A 490 -21.09 0.71 -17.90
N TYR A 491 -21.57 -0.35 -18.55
CA TYR A 491 -21.19 -1.74 -18.26
C TYR A 491 -20.00 -2.17 -19.10
N GLU A 492 -19.00 -2.78 -18.48
CA GLU A 492 -17.85 -3.37 -19.14
C GLU A 492 -17.41 -4.65 -18.42
N THR A 493 -16.76 -5.56 -19.16
CA THR A 493 -16.14 -6.76 -18.61
C THR A 493 -14.63 -6.56 -18.49
N ILE A 494 -14.03 -7.12 -17.43
CA ILE A 494 -12.57 -7.15 -17.27
C ILE A 494 -12.05 -8.41 -17.95
N SER A 495 -11.22 -8.20 -18.99
CA SER A 495 -10.56 -9.30 -19.70
C SER A 495 -9.40 -9.85 -18.87
N ALA A 496 -9.54 -11.07 -18.37
CA ALA A 496 -8.50 -11.80 -17.65
C ALA A 496 -8.40 -13.21 -18.24
N GLU A 497 -7.55 -13.40 -19.25
CA GLU A 497 -7.48 -14.62 -20.06
C GLU A 497 -7.34 -15.91 -19.24
N THR A 498 -6.56 -15.87 -18.17
CA THR A 498 -6.25 -17.03 -17.31
C THR A 498 -6.90 -16.97 -15.93
N PHE A 499 -7.65 -15.89 -15.61
CA PHE A 499 -8.32 -15.71 -14.34
C PHE A 499 -9.81 -15.36 -14.55
N ASN A 500 -10.54 -16.32 -15.10
CA ASN A 500 -11.90 -16.12 -15.64
C ASN A 500 -12.94 -17.11 -15.12
N SER A 501 -12.66 -17.81 -14.01
CA SER A 501 -13.65 -18.74 -13.45
C SER A 501 -13.61 -18.77 -11.92
N SER A 502 -14.81 -18.92 -11.33
CA SER A 502 -15.01 -18.97 -9.87
C SER A 502 -14.36 -17.78 -9.16
N ILE A 503 -14.67 -16.57 -9.59
CA ILE A 503 -14.19 -15.38 -8.90
C ILE A 503 -15.09 -15.16 -7.68
N ASP A 504 -14.54 -15.36 -6.49
CA ASP A 504 -15.34 -15.46 -5.27
C ASP A 504 -15.47 -14.11 -4.56
N HIS A 505 -14.34 -13.39 -4.36
CA HIS A 505 -14.33 -12.10 -3.66
C HIS A 505 -13.38 -11.09 -4.32
N MET A 506 -13.60 -9.83 -3.98
CA MET A 506 -12.76 -8.71 -4.40
C MET A 506 -12.51 -7.76 -3.22
N LEU A 507 -11.34 -7.14 -3.24
CA LEU A 507 -10.97 -6.06 -2.33
C LEU A 507 -10.18 -4.99 -3.08
N ILE A 508 -10.47 -3.72 -2.78
CA ILE A 508 -9.66 -2.57 -3.18
C ILE A 508 -8.74 -2.25 -2.00
N ASP A 509 -7.42 -2.37 -2.19
CA ASP A 509 -6.48 -2.10 -1.12
C ASP A 509 -6.24 -0.59 -0.91
N TYR A 510 -5.59 -0.20 0.19
CA TYR A 510 -5.30 1.20 0.51
C TYR A 510 -4.45 1.94 -0.53
N GLN A 511 -3.87 1.23 -1.49
CA GLN A 511 -3.11 1.79 -2.61
C GLN A 511 -3.95 1.92 -3.89
N GLY A 512 -5.23 1.51 -3.85
CA GLY A 512 -6.12 1.48 -4.99
C GLY A 512 -5.90 0.30 -5.94
N ASN A 513 -5.12 -0.73 -5.54
CA ASN A 513 -5.03 -1.95 -6.34
C ASN A 513 -6.28 -2.80 -6.13
N LEU A 514 -6.72 -3.44 -7.21
CA LEU A 514 -7.85 -4.37 -7.20
C LEU A 514 -7.32 -5.79 -6.98
N TRP A 515 -7.83 -6.46 -5.96
CA TRP A 515 -7.48 -7.83 -5.65
C TRP A 515 -8.70 -8.73 -5.81
N PHE A 516 -8.52 -9.82 -6.52
CA PHE A 516 -9.57 -10.82 -6.76
C PHE A 516 -9.11 -12.17 -6.25
N THR A 517 -10.01 -12.90 -5.61
CA THR A 517 -9.78 -14.26 -5.15
C THR A 517 -10.60 -15.24 -5.97
N SER A 518 -10.04 -16.42 -6.19
CA SER A 518 -10.72 -17.53 -6.83
C SER A 518 -10.42 -18.81 -6.08
N SER A 519 -11.46 -19.55 -5.74
CA SER A 519 -11.35 -20.91 -5.15
C SER A 519 -10.72 -21.94 -6.07
N ARG A 520 -10.41 -21.59 -7.32
CA ARG A 520 -9.80 -22.46 -8.34
C ARG A 520 -8.48 -21.95 -8.89
N LEU A 521 -8.34 -20.61 -9.00
CA LEU A 521 -7.25 -19.98 -9.77
C LEU A 521 -6.26 -19.21 -8.90
N GLY A 522 -6.53 -19.09 -7.59
CA GLY A 522 -5.68 -18.37 -6.65
C GLY A 522 -6.07 -16.91 -6.49
N VAL A 523 -5.12 -16.00 -6.63
CA VAL A 523 -5.30 -14.56 -6.42
C VAL A 523 -4.83 -13.79 -7.64
N MET A 524 -5.60 -12.82 -8.09
CA MET A 524 -5.19 -11.85 -9.10
C MET A 524 -5.13 -10.45 -8.48
N ARG A 525 -4.04 -9.76 -8.73
CA ARG A 525 -3.89 -8.34 -8.44
C ARG A 525 -3.88 -7.55 -9.73
N MET A 526 -4.64 -6.48 -9.76
CA MET A 526 -4.62 -5.50 -10.84
C MET A 526 -4.19 -4.15 -10.30
N CYS A 527 -3.20 -3.54 -10.92
CA CYS A 527 -2.73 -2.21 -10.55
C CYS A 527 -2.71 -1.27 -11.75
N LYS A 528 -3.02 0.00 -11.49
CA LYS A 528 -3.04 1.03 -12.53
C LYS A 528 -1.68 1.11 -13.20
N SER A 529 -1.63 0.95 -14.53
CA SER A 529 -0.41 1.11 -15.30
C SER A 529 -0.08 2.60 -15.42
N ILE A 530 1.14 2.97 -15.02
CA ILE A 530 1.67 4.32 -15.25
C ILE A 530 2.05 4.50 -16.73
N PHE A 531 2.19 3.42 -17.48
CA PHE A 531 2.58 3.42 -18.89
C PHE A 531 1.34 3.25 -19.76
N LYS A 532 0.98 4.25 -20.58
CA LYS A 532 0.02 4.07 -21.66
C LYS A 532 0.59 3.04 -22.64
N ARG A 533 -0.17 1.97 -22.90
CA ARG A 533 0.16 0.97 -23.91
C ARG A 533 0.02 1.67 -25.28
N TYR A 534 1.13 1.97 -25.91
CA TYR A 534 1.13 2.37 -27.32
C TYR A 534 1.11 1.10 -28.14
N ASP A 535 -0.04 0.74 -28.70
CA ASP A 535 -0.11 -0.28 -29.74
C ASP A 535 0.55 0.27 -31.02
N TYR A 536 1.80 -0.10 -31.21
CA TYR A 536 2.51 0.09 -32.49
C TYR A 536 2.00 -0.94 -33.50
N GLY A 537 0.77 -0.82 -33.97
CA GLY A 537 0.18 -1.86 -34.80
C GLY A 537 -0.84 -1.47 -35.85
N ALA A 538 -1.14 -0.17 -36.05
CA ALA A 538 -2.25 0.18 -36.92
C ALA A 538 -1.94 1.19 -38.07
N ASP A 539 -0.70 1.65 -38.25
CA ASP A 539 -0.39 2.57 -39.36
C ASP A 539 1.01 2.34 -39.94
N MET A 540 1.28 1.15 -40.46
CA MET A 540 2.23 0.99 -41.55
C MET A 540 1.42 0.62 -42.78
N GLY A 541 0.75 1.65 -43.35
CA GLY A 541 0.22 1.57 -44.70
C GLY A 541 1.34 1.27 -45.67
N GLU A 542 1.12 0.28 -46.51
CA GLU A 542 1.89 0.03 -47.72
C GLU A 542 1.91 1.30 -48.59
N ASP A 543 3.11 1.81 -48.89
CA ASP A 543 3.47 2.51 -50.11
C ASP A 543 4.82 2.01 -50.59
#